data_7719995cd0001576265c1da80be1dfe9
#
_entry.id   7719995cd0001576265c1da80be1dfe9
#
_cell.length_a   1.000
_cell.length_b   1.000
_cell.length_c   1.000
_cell.angle_alpha   90.00
_cell.angle_beta   90.00
_cell.angle_gamma   90.00
#
_symmetry.space_group_name_H-M   'P 1'
#
loop_
_entity.id
_entity.type
_entity.pdbx_description
1 polymer ?
#
loop_
_entity_poly.entity_id
_entity_poly.type
_entity_poly.pdbx_seq_one_letter_code
_entity_poly.pdbx_strand_id
1 'polypeptide(L)'
;MVTTCSICGTTEAVDPGEFSKCLLRDIMEERKCCFHCAFWINHLDLYKDDPKWLVIDGASWIVYPYVPASERKSCFIGCGGREMKAITEDGREFFSNNWWHQGDIPERFLKLIDKSHFAKWVR
;
A
#
# COMPACT_ATOMS: atom_id res chain seq x y z
N MET A 1 11.45 26.97 4.69
CA MET A 1 10.14 26.52 4.16
C MET A 1 10.33 25.79 2.85
N VAL A 2 9.72 24.64 2.71
CA VAL A 2 9.79 23.87 1.46
C VAL A 2 8.69 24.38 0.53
N THR A 3 9.06 24.77 -0.68
CA THR A 3 8.11 25.28 -1.67
C THR A 3 7.87 24.29 -2.81
N THR A 4 8.76 23.32 -2.97
CA THR A 4 8.66 22.31 -4.01
C THR A 4 9.05 20.94 -3.43
N CYS A 5 8.22 19.93 -3.69
CA CYS A 5 8.53 18.56 -3.25
C CYS A 5 9.81 18.04 -3.91
N SER A 6 10.73 17.54 -3.11
CA SER A 6 12.00 17.01 -3.60
C SER A 6 11.83 15.70 -4.39
N ILE A 7 10.67 15.05 -4.28
CA ILE A 7 10.40 13.75 -4.91
C ILE A 7 9.59 13.89 -6.19
N CYS A 8 8.42 14.55 -6.11
CA CYS A 8 7.52 14.64 -7.26
C CYS A 8 7.49 16.02 -7.93
N GLY A 9 8.13 17.03 -7.34
CA GLY A 9 8.19 18.37 -7.91
C GLY A 9 6.94 19.21 -7.73
N THR A 10 5.92 18.70 -7.06
CA THR A 10 4.69 19.47 -6.82
C THR A 10 4.94 20.65 -5.88
N THR A 11 4.14 21.71 -6.03
CA THR A 11 4.09 22.82 -5.08
C THR A 11 2.91 22.71 -4.13
N GLU A 12 2.06 21.70 -4.32
CA GLU A 12 0.90 21.47 -3.47
C GLU A 12 1.26 20.66 -2.24
N ALA A 13 0.66 20.99 -1.10
CA ALA A 13 0.77 20.27 0.16
C ALA A 13 2.22 19.98 0.61
N VAL A 14 3.13 20.93 0.35
CA VAL A 14 4.55 20.80 0.74
C VAL A 14 4.89 21.55 2.03
N ASP A 15 3.98 22.38 2.54
CA ASP A 15 4.21 23.12 3.78
C ASP A 15 3.80 22.27 4.98
N PRO A 16 4.77 21.77 5.77
CA PRO A 16 4.44 20.98 6.96
C PRO A 16 3.71 21.79 8.04
N GLY A 17 3.77 23.12 7.97
CA GLY A 17 3.04 23.99 8.91
C GLY A 17 1.52 23.89 8.80
N GLU A 18 0.99 23.43 7.67
CA GLU A 18 -0.45 23.24 7.48
C GLU A 18 -0.99 22.02 8.24
N PHE A 19 -0.11 21.10 8.62
CA PHE A 19 -0.49 19.86 9.27
C PHE A 19 -0.12 19.93 10.75
N SER A 20 -1.08 19.68 11.60
CA SER A 20 -0.82 19.56 13.04
C SER A 20 0.11 18.39 13.31
N LYS A 21 0.69 18.35 14.50
CA LYS A 21 1.67 17.35 14.94
C LYS A 21 1.30 15.92 14.52
N CYS A 22 1.91 15.43 13.46
CA CYS A 22 1.73 14.06 13.00
C CYS A 22 3.04 13.54 12.41
N LEU A 23 3.15 12.23 12.32
CA LEU A 23 4.35 11.58 11.78
C LEU A 23 4.63 12.01 10.34
N LEU A 24 3.60 12.23 9.53
CA LEU A 24 3.77 12.63 8.14
C LEU A 24 4.40 14.02 8.03
N ARG A 25 4.08 14.92 8.96
CA ARG A 25 4.70 16.24 9.03
C ARG A 25 6.21 16.13 9.23
N ASP A 26 6.65 15.24 10.12
CA ASP A 26 8.06 15.02 10.39
C ASP A 26 8.78 14.49 9.15
N ILE A 27 8.15 13.59 8.42
CA ILE A 27 8.69 13.08 7.15
C ILE A 27 8.79 14.20 6.11
N MET A 28 7.76 15.03 6.01
CA MET A 28 7.76 16.17 5.10
C MET A 28 8.92 17.11 5.39
N GLU A 29 9.17 17.43 6.65
CA GLU A 29 10.27 18.30 7.06
C GLU A 29 11.63 17.67 6.77
N GLU A 30 11.80 16.41 7.13
CA GLU A 30 13.07 15.70 6.94
C GLU A 30 13.39 15.48 5.47
N ARG A 31 12.42 15.05 4.69
CA ARG A 31 12.60 14.70 3.27
C ARG A 31 12.35 15.86 2.33
N LYS A 32 11.82 16.96 2.84
CA LYS A 32 11.43 18.13 2.04
C LYS A 32 10.48 17.74 0.92
N CYS A 33 9.46 16.93 1.25
CA CYS A 33 8.50 16.39 0.31
C CYS A 33 7.08 16.81 0.65
N CYS A 34 6.17 16.61 -0.30
CA CYS A 34 4.75 16.89 -0.09
C CYS A 34 4.10 15.83 0.81
N PHE A 35 2.90 16.13 1.31
CA PHE A 35 2.12 15.24 2.15
C PHE A 35 1.89 13.87 1.47
N HIS A 36 1.57 13.88 0.18
CA HIS A 36 1.31 12.65 -0.56
C HIS A 36 2.53 11.74 -0.63
N CYS A 37 3.70 12.30 -0.89
CA CYS A 37 4.95 11.53 -0.87
C CYS A 37 5.30 11.04 0.54
N ALA A 38 5.07 11.87 1.55
CA ALA A 38 5.28 11.47 2.95
C ALA A 38 4.36 10.30 3.34
N PHE A 39 3.12 10.31 2.88
CA PHE A 39 2.18 9.21 3.10
C PHE A 39 2.72 7.88 2.58
N TRP A 40 3.20 7.86 1.33
CA TRP A 40 3.70 6.63 0.74
C TRP A 40 5.03 6.19 1.32
N ILE A 41 5.91 7.12 1.70
CA ILE A 41 7.16 6.78 2.40
C ILE A 41 6.84 6.08 3.71
N ASN A 42 5.93 6.64 4.50
CA ASN A 42 5.50 6.06 5.75
C ASN A 42 4.83 4.70 5.56
N HIS A 43 3.95 4.59 4.57
CA HIS A 43 3.23 3.35 4.26
C HIS A 43 4.20 2.23 3.89
N LEU A 44 5.16 2.49 3.02
CA LEU A 44 6.16 1.51 2.62
C LEU A 44 7.02 1.07 3.81
N ASP A 45 7.40 2.01 4.66
CA ASP A 45 8.20 1.70 5.84
C ASP A 45 7.45 0.81 6.83
N LEU A 46 6.15 1.05 7.01
CA LEU A 46 5.31 0.26 7.91
C LEU A 46 5.02 -1.16 7.39
N TYR A 47 4.84 -1.31 6.09
CA TYR A 47 4.34 -2.55 5.51
C TYR A 47 5.35 -3.34 4.68
N LYS A 48 6.58 -2.85 4.53
CA LYS A 48 7.59 -3.52 3.70
C LYS A 48 7.86 -4.98 4.08
N ASP A 49 7.71 -5.31 5.36
CA ASP A 49 7.97 -6.66 5.88
C ASP A 49 6.67 -7.42 6.21
N ASP A 50 5.52 -6.83 5.91
CA ASP A 50 4.23 -7.47 6.21
C ASP A 50 3.88 -8.48 5.11
N PRO A 51 3.79 -9.79 5.44
CA PRO A 51 3.46 -10.80 4.44
C PRO A 51 2.02 -10.69 3.89
N LYS A 52 1.18 -9.91 4.55
CA LYS A 52 -0.21 -9.69 4.12
C LYS A 52 -0.38 -8.49 3.20
N TRP A 53 0.68 -7.75 2.96
CA TRP A 53 0.63 -6.61 2.07
C TRP A 53 1.21 -6.96 0.71
N LEU A 54 0.40 -6.78 -0.32
CA LEU A 54 0.81 -7.05 -1.70
C LEU A 54 0.53 -5.85 -2.59
N VAL A 55 1.25 -5.78 -3.68
CA VAL A 55 1.01 -4.83 -4.76
C VAL A 55 0.40 -5.59 -5.93
N ILE A 56 -0.84 -5.29 -6.25
CA ILE A 56 -1.57 -5.96 -7.33
C ILE A 56 -2.09 -4.88 -8.27
N ASP A 57 -1.73 -4.97 -9.54
CA ASP A 57 -2.08 -3.98 -10.57
C ASP A 57 -1.65 -2.55 -10.19
N GLY A 58 -0.48 -2.42 -9.54
CA GLY A 58 0.03 -1.12 -9.13
C GLY A 58 -0.62 -0.54 -7.88
N ALA A 59 -1.58 -1.23 -7.29
CA ALA A 59 -2.26 -0.79 -6.08
C ALA A 59 -1.82 -1.60 -4.86
N SER A 60 -1.88 -0.95 -3.70
CA SER A 60 -1.58 -1.59 -2.42
C SER A 60 -2.81 -2.31 -1.89
N TRP A 61 -2.64 -3.58 -1.55
CA TRP A 61 -3.71 -4.43 -1.03
C TRP A 61 -3.28 -5.12 0.26
N ILE A 62 -4.21 -5.17 1.21
CA ILE A 62 -4.08 -6.05 2.36
C ILE A 62 -4.79 -7.34 1.98
N VAL A 63 -4.07 -8.45 2.10
CA VAL A 63 -4.55 -9.77 1.70
C VAL A 63 -4.37 -10.77 2.82
N TYR A 64 -4.96 -11.93 2.69
CA TYR A 64 -4.85 -13.01 3.66
C TYR A 64 -4.35 -14.27 2.95
N PRO A 65 -3.66 -15.17 3.65
CA PRO A 65 -3.29 -16.46 3.08
C PRO A 65 -4.55 -17.19 2.57
N TYR A 66 -4.48 -17.71 1.36
CA TYR A 66 -5.64 -18.38 0.76
C TYR A 66 -5.90 -19.72 1.46
N VAL A 67 -7.15 -19.87 1.89
CA VAL A 67 -7.64 -21.11 2.49
C VAL A 67 -8.83 -21.58 1.65
N PRO A 68 -8.80 -22.82 1.11
CA PRO A 68 -9.94 -23.37 0.37
C PRO A 68 -11.23 -23.28 1.17
N ALA A 69 -12.35 -23.04 0.49
CA ALA A 69 -13.64 -22.88 1.14
C ALA A 69 -14.02 -24.04 2.07
N SER A 70 -13.61 -25.26 1.70
CA SER A 70 -13.85 -26.47 2.49
C SER A 70 -13.12 -26.48 3.85
N GLU A 71 -12.05 -25.70 3.99
CA GLU A 71 -11.25 -25.66 5.20
C GLU A 71 -11.52 -24.41 6.05
N ARG A 72 -12.38 -23.52 5.58
CA ARG A 72 -12.68 -22.28 6.31
C ARG A 72 -13.62 -22.55 7.45
N LYS A 73 -13.23 -22.11 8.65
CA LYS A 73 -14.04 -22.29 9.86
C LYS A 73 -15.09 -21.20 10.03
N SER A 74 -14.95 -20.07 9.34
CA SER A 74 -15.87 -18.94 9.43
C SER A 74 -15.80 -18.13 8.15
N CYS A 75 -16.80 -17.28 7.94
CA CYS A 75 -16.79 -16.35 6.81
C CYS A 75 -15.79 -15.22 7.11
N PHE A 76 -14.58 -15.36 6.61
CA PHE A 76 -13.58 -14.31 6.71
C PHE A 76 -13.90 -13.12 5.83
N ILE A 77 -14.67 -13.38 4.79
CA ILE A 77 -15.00 -12.37 3.83
C ILE A 77 -16.28 -11.75 4.30
N GLY A 78 -16.18 -10.48 4.68
CA GLY A 78 -17.34 -9.75 5.14
C GLY A 78 -18.50 -9.89 4.16
N CYS A 79 -19.69 -9.97 4.68
CA CYS A 79 -20.88 -10.08 3.88
C CYS A 79 -20.93 -8.96 2.85
N GLY A 80 -20.88 -9.30 1.56
CA GLY A 80 -20.97 -8.35 0.46
C GLY A 80 -19.66 -8.10 -0.30
N GLY A 81 -18.53 -8.64 0.14
CA GLY A 81 -17.28 -8.54 -0.60
C GLY A 81 -17.11 -9.69 -1.59
N ARG A 82 -16.68 -9.38 -2.81
CA ARG A 82 -16.33 -10.43 -3.76
C ARG A 82 -14.93 -10.95 -3.41
N GLU A 83 -14.81 -12.25 -3.21
CA GLU A 83 -13.53 -12.88 -2.99
C GLU A 83 -12.71 -12.90 -4.27
N MET A 84 -11.49 -12.44 -4.18
CA MET A 84 -10.55 -12.46 -5.29
C MET A 84 -9.26 -13.14 -4.81
N LYS A 85 -8.74 -14.04 -5.64
CA LYS A 85 -7.50 -14.77 -5.36
C LYS A 85 -6.36 -14.10 -6.08
N ALA A 86 -5.24 -13.93 -5.39
CA ALA A 86 -4.01 -13.41 -5.97
C ALA A 86 -2.89 -14.40 -5.77
N ILE A 87 -1.96 -14.44 -6.71
CA ILE A 87 -0.78 -15.29 -6.64
C ILE A 87 0.49 -14.46 -6.82
N THR A 88 1.46 -14.66 -5.95
CA THR A 88 2.76 -14.01 -6.05
C THR A 88 3.63 -14.70 -7.08
N GLU A 89 4.72 -14.06 -7.49
CA GLU A 89 5.66 -14.62 -8.46
C GLU A 89 6.26 -15.95 -7.97
N ASP A 90 6.45 -16.08 -6.66
CA ASP A 90 6.97 -17.31 -6.03
C ASP A 90 5.90 -18.36 -5.74
N GLY A 91 4.67 -18.15 -6.17
CA GLY A 91 3.59 -19.15 -6.09
C GLY A 91 2.75 -19.14 -4.84
N ARG A 92 2.95 -18.19 -3.92
CA ARG A 92 2.10 -18.07 -2.73
C ARG A 92 0.72 -17.55 -3.11
N GLU A 93 -0.31 -18.12 -2.52
CA GLU A 93 -1.69 -17.79 -2.81
C GLU A 93 -2.32 -16.99 -1.68
N PHE A 94 -3.03 -15.93 -2.06
CA PHE A 94 -3.72 -15.05 -1.13
C PHE A 94 -5.12 -14.75 -1.64
N PHE A 95 -5.99 -14.31 -0.74
CA PHE A 95 -7.29 -13.80 -1.13
C PHE A 95 -7.50 -12.39 -0.58
N SER A 96 -8.32 -11.61 -1.25
CA SER A 96 -8.73 -10.29 -0.80
C SER A 96 -10.14 -10.01 -1.24
N ASN A 97 -10.74 -9.00 -0.63
CA ASN A 97 -11.99 -8.42 -1.08
C ASN A 97 -11.82 -6.92 -1.28
N ASN A 98 -12.83 -6.25 -1.80
CA ASN A 98 -12.76 -4.83 -2.14
C ASN A 98 -12.53 -3.90 -0.93
N TRP A 99 -12.70 -4.40 0.28
CA TRP A 99 -12.58 -3.61 1.50
C TRP A 99 -11.14 -3.31 1.90
N TRP A 100 -10.18 -4.05 1.36
CA TRP A 100 -8.78 -3.97 1.79
C TRP A 100 -7.87 -3.24 0.80
N HIS A 101 -8.45 -2.59 -0.17
CA HIS A 101 -7.70 -1.80 -1.14
C HIS A 101 -7.26 -0.46 -0.51
N GLN A 102 -5.97 -0.17 -0.57
CA GLN A 102 -5.38 1.04 0.01
C GLN A 102 -5.18 2.16 -1.01
N GLY A 103 -5.22 1.85 -2.29
CA GLY A 103 -5.06 2.84 -3.35
C GLY A 103 -3.85 2.60 -4.23
N ASP A 104 -3.80 3.32 -5.32
CA ASP A 104 -2.72 3.21 -6.30
C ASP A 104 -1.41 3.79 -5.76
N ILE A 105 -0.35 3.02 -5.92
CA ILE A 105 1.00 3.44 -5.53
C ILE A 105 1.62 4.21 -6.69
N PRO A 106 2.14 5.42 -6.48
CA PRO A 106 2.83 6.15 -7.54
C PRO A 106 3.99 5.34 -8.10
N GLU A 107 4.19 5.41 -9.41
CA GLU A 107 5.21 4.63 -10.12
C GLU A 107 6.60 4.78 -9.50
N ARG A 108 6.96 5.98 -9.03
CA ARG A 108 8.25 6.24 -8.40
C ARG A 108 8.49 5.43 -7.13
N PHE A 109 7.43 5.01 -6.45
CA PHE A 109 7.53 4.17 -5.25
C PHE A 109 7.51 2.68 -5.58
N LEU A 110 6.90 2.29 -6.70
CA LEU A 110 6.86 0.88 -7.10
C LEU A 110 8.27 0.29 -7.28
N LYS A 111 9.22 1.12 -7.70
CA LYS A 111 10.62 0.71 -7.89
C LYS A 111 11.34 0.38 -6.59
N LEU A 112 10.81 0.84 -5.46
CA LEU A 112 11.41 0.64 -4.14
C LEU A 112 10.86 -0.62 -3.45
N ILE A 113 9.85 -1.24 -4.02
CA ILE A 113 9.17 -2.38 -3.42
C ILE A 113 9.81 -3.68 -3.87
N ASP A 114 10.08 -4.57 -2.93
CA ASP A 114 10.63 -5.88 -3.20
C ASP A 114 9.66 -6.69 -4.08
N LYS A 115 10.21 -7.44 -5.04
CA LYS A 115 9.42 -8.27 -5.96
C LYS A 115 8.55 -9.30 -5.26
N SER A 116 8.91 -9.72 -4.07
CA SER A 116 8.12 -10.67 -3.27
C SER A 116 6.73 -10.13 -2.91
N HIS A 117 6.55 -8.81 -2.94
CA HIS A 117 5.27 -8.16 -2.68
C HIS A 117 4.40 -8.00 -3.93
N PHE A 118 4.91 -8.32 -5.11
CA PHE A 118 4.11 -8.23 -6.33
C PHE A 118 3.32 -9.49 -6.55
N ALA A 119 2.05 -9.32 -6.91
CA ALA A 119 1.14 -10.43 -7.17
C ALA A 119 0.20 -10.10 -8.32
N LYS A 120 -0.46 -11.11 -8.85
CA LYS A 120 -1.45 -10.97 -9.91
C LYS A 120 -2.76 -11.62 -9.50
N TRP A 121 -3.88 -11.03 -9.92
CA TRP A 121 -5.17 -11.64 -9.72
C TRP A 121 -5.29 -12.92 -10.55
N VAL A 122 -5.80 -13.94 -9.93
CA VAL A 122 -6.14 -15.20 -10.62
C VAL A 122 -7.57 -15.07 -11.12
N ARG A 123 -7.71 -15.24 -12.41
CA ARG A 123 -9.03 -15.20 -13.07
C ARG A 123 -9.63 -16.58 -13.23
#